data_2ffe3133ef13413847bd23db7f8522f2
#
_entry.id   2ffe3133ef13413847bd23db7f8522f2
#
_cell.length_a   1.000
_cell.length_b   1.000
_cell.length_c   1.000
_cell.angle_alpha   90.00
_cell.angle_beta   90.00
_cell.angle_gamma   90.00
#
_symmetry.space_group_name_H-M   'P 1'
#
loop_
_entity.id
_entity.type
_entity.pdbx_description
1 polymer ?
#
loop_
_entity_poly.entity_id
_entity_poly.type
_entity_poly.pdbx_seq_one_letter_code
_entity_poly.pdbx_strand_id
1 'polypeptide(L)'
;MDVVRLVEAKVLSVTEKILKVLGDGIDFLNFEVQLKKELDNLGCELLKAVIEELDEQIFKSPERNRDWKSVHKEDEKEILTPFGIVRYQRRYYRHKQTNEYRYLVDEKVGVRPHTRVDANLKAELLEASSEMSYEGATLQVSRHNVELKVSKQTVANYVKEFEAQKSPPPEEKRHVPELYVEADEDHVKIRGSKPKDARLIYVHEGVLDYPRRRLKNARYFTTVNKNPEEFWLEVCDYIEAHYDFLNIGQVFLSGDGSSWIRAGLQYIPGSEFILDRYHLSEYITQSTAHAPELRGQIYDGLRELDKQAVLGRLWEALGRANEPSRQKRIREVIKYIERNWEGIEAQVKYPHVTCSAEGHVSHILAARLSSRPMAWSVTGAERMSAIRSTRANGESIREHYLARQKPAPVISELKQVVHEEMKRIRQKRLRGKEYRNNVPLFRGGSSHTRFALKELNKRSVV
;
A
#
# COMPACT_ATOMS: atom_id res chain seq x y z
N MET A 1 -13.15 -8.82 36.29
CA MET A 1 -12.09 -9.87 36.25
C MET A 1 -10.78 -9.15 35.96
N ASP A 2 -9.71 -9.51 36.63
CA ASP A 2 -8.43 -8.83 36.44
C ASP A 2 -7.81 -9.23 35.10
N VAL A 3 -7.64 -8.29 34.18
CA VAL A 3 -7.11 -8.54 32.83
C VAL A 3 -5.77 -9.28 32.88
N VAL A 4 -4.92 -8.98 33.88
CA VAL A 4 -3.61 -9.63 33.99
C VAL A 4 -3.74 -11.09 34.41
N ARG A 5 -4.64 -11.41 35.34
CA ARG A 5 -4.93 -12.82 35.69
C ARG A 5 -5.52 -13.60 34.53
N LEU A 6 -6.36 -12.93 33.74
CA LEU A 6 -6.89 -13.53 32.51
C LEU A 6 -5.77 -13.83 31.51
N VAL A 7 -4.87 -12.85 31.28
CA VAL A 7 -3.71 -13.03 30.40
C VAL A 7 -2.83 -14.18 30.91
N GLU A 8 -2.49 -14.21 32.20
CA GLU A 8 -1.72 -15.30 32.80
C GLU A 8 -2.39 -16.67 32.60
N ALA A 9 -3.69 -16.78 32.85
CA ALA A 9 -4.45 -18.03 32.67
C ALA A 9 -4.49 -18.47 31.21
N LYS A 10 -4.67 -17.54 30.27
CA LYS A 10 -4.70 -17.84 28.83
C LYS A 10 -3.33 -18.24 28.29
N VAL A 11 -2.27 -17.57 28.70
CA VAL A 11 -0.89 -17.94 28.34
C VAL A 11 -0.53 -19.32 28.88
N LEU A 12 -0.90 -19.64 30.14
CA LEU A 12 -0.71 -20.98 30.70
C LEU A 12 -1.46 -22.05 29.91
N SER A 13 -2.72 -21.80 29.55
CA SER A 13 -3.51 -22.73 28.75
C SER A 13 -2.89 -22.98 27.37
N VAL A 14 -2.37 -21.94 26.70
CA VAL A 14 -1.65 -22.09 25.42
C VAL A 14 -0.36 -22.88 25.62
N THR A 15 0.38 -22.61 26.69
CA THR A 15 1.61 -23.34 27.02
C THR A 15 1.33 -24.82 27.25
N GLU A 16 0.28 -25.17 27.99
CA GLU A 16 -0.14 -26.55 28.20
C GLU A 16 -0.50 -27.28 26.89
N LYS A 17 -1.23 -26.61 26.00
CA LYS A 17 -1.58 -27.16 24.68
C LYS A 17 -0.32 -27.41 23.82
N ILE A 18 0.60 -26.46 23.80
CA ILE A 18 1.86 -26.58 23.08
C ILE A 18 2.69 -27.74 23.64
N LEU A 19 2.82 -27.84 24.96
CA LEU A 19 3.54 -28.96 25.62
C LEU A 19 2.90 -30.32 25.32
N LYS A 20 1.56 -30.39 25.28
CA LYS A 20 0.86 -31.59 24.89
C LYS A 20 1.18 -32.00 23.46
N VAL A 21 1.10 -31.08 22.53
CA VAL A 21 1.44 -31.31 21.10
C VAL A 21 2.87 -31.82 20.95
N LEU A 22 3.82 -31.26 21.71
CA LEU A 22 5.22 -31.72 21.70
C LEU A 22 5.37 -33.10 22.34
N GLY A 23 4.58 -33.41 23.40
CA GLY A 23 4.60 -34.70 24.10
C GLY A 23 4.01 -35.85 23.28
N ASP A 24 3.06 -35.58 22.41
CA ASP A 24 2.42 -36.53 21.51
C ASP A 24 3.31 -36.88 20.26
N GLY A 25 4.48 -36.25 20.10
CA GLY A 25 5.42 -36.53 19.02
C GLY A 25 4.93 -35.99 17.69
N ILE A 26 5.08 -34.72 17.47
CA ILE A 26 4.71 -34.04 16.22
C ILE A 26 5.95 -33.67 15.38
N ASP A 27 5.85 -33.74 14.05
CA ASP A 27 6.90 -33.19 13.19
C ASP A 27 6.92 -31.64 13.22
N PHE A 28 8.06 -31.05 12.90
CA PHE A 28 8.27 -29.61 13.03
C PHE A 28 7.32 -28.77 12.17
N LEU A 29 6.96 -29.23 10.96
CA LEU A 29 6.07 -28.49 10.05
C LEU A 29 4.65 -28.41 10.62
N ASN A 30 4.12 -29.52 11.13
CA ASN A 30 2.83 -29.54 11.79
C ASN A 30 2.85 -28.74 13.10
N PHE A 31 3.99 -28.73 13.82
CA PHE A 31 4.16 -27.93 15.03
C PHE A 31 4.03 -26.43 14.73
N GLU A 32 4.69 -25.90 13.68
CA GLU A 32 4.56 -24.48 13.28
C GLU A 32 3.10 -24.07 13.00
N VAL A 33 2.37 -24.92 12.29
CA VAL A 33 0.95 -24.69 11.97
C VAL A 33 0.08 -24.64 13.23
N GLN A 34 0.30 -25.60 14.15
CA GLN A 34 -0.42 -25.66 15.42
C GLN A 34 -0.09 -24.47 16.32
N LEU A 35 1.19 -24.15 16.45
CA LEU A 35 1.67 -23.00 17.23
C LEU A 35 1.02 -21.70 16.74
N LYS A 36 1.04 -21.47 15.42
CA LYS A 36 0.40 -20.27 14.85
C LYS A 36 -1.08 -20.21 15.20
N LYS A 37 -1.80 -21.32 15.05
CA LYS A 37 -3.23 -21.41 15.37
C LYS A 37 -3.52 -21.06 16.83
N GLU A 38 -2.74 -21.61 17.79
CA GLU A 38 -2.91 -21.31 19.21
C GLU A 38 -2.59 -19.85 19.55
N LEU A 39 -1.59 -19.25 18.87
CA LEU A 39 -1.26 -17.83 19.04
C LEU A 39 -2.36 -16.92 18.46
N ASP A 40 -2.94 -17.24 17.31
CA ASP A 40 -4.05 -16.50 16.74
C ASP A 40 -5.29 -16.58 17.65
N ASN A 41 -5.62 -17.76 18.18
CA ASN A 41 -6.70 -17.95 19.15
C ASN A 41 -6.46 -17.12 20.43
N LEU A 42 -5.22 -17.13 20.94
CA LEU A 42 -4.84 -16.29 22.08
C LEU A 42 -5.06 -14.82 21.78
N GLY A 43 -4.66 -14.34 20.58
CA GLY A 43 -4.90 -12.98 20.15
C GLY A 43 -6.39 -12.61 20.15
N CYS A 44 -7.26 -13.46 19.62
CA CYS A 44 -8.71 -13.24 19.63
C CYS A 44 -9.27 -13.17 21.06
N GLU A 45 -8.85 -14.10 21.93
CA GLU A 45 -9.32 -14.15 23.31
C GLU A 45 -8.85 -12.95 24.14
N LEU A 46 -7.63 -12.46 23.92
CA LEU A 46 -7.11 -11.27 24.57
C LEU A 46 -7.85 -10.01 24.11
N LEU A 47 -8.08 -9.86 22.81
CA LEU A 47 -8.86 -8.73 22.27
C LEU A 47 -10.27 -8.71 22.85
N LYS A 48 -10.96 -9.86 22.86
CA LYS A 48 -12.27 -10.02 23.49
C LYS A 48 -12.25 -9.55 24.94
N ALA A 49 -11.32 -10.09 25.72
CA ALA A 49 -11.23 -9.81 27.15
C ALA A 49 -10.97 -8.33 27.47
N VAL A 50 -10.09 -7.69 26.67
CA VAL A 50 -9.80 -6.25 26.81
C VAL A 50 -11.04 -5.41 26.51
N ILE A 51 -11.78 -5.75 25.44
CA ILE A 51 -12.98 -4.99 25.03
C ILE A 51 -14.09 -5.16 26.08
N GLU A 52 -14.32 -6.37 26.57
CA GLU A 52 -15.36 -6.64 27.59
C GLU A 52 -15.01 -6.00 28.95
N GLU A 53 -13.74 -5.97 29.35
CA GLU A 53 -13.29 -5.26 30.55
C GLU A 53 -13.46 -3.73 30.40
N LEU A 54 -13.17 -3.17 29.23
CA LEU A 54 -13.43 -1.76 28.95
C LEU A 54 -14.93 -1.42 29.04
N ASP A 55 -15.80 -2.30 28.51
CA ASP A 55 -17.24 -2.12 28.61
C ASP A 55 -17.72 -2.11 30.07
N GLU A 56 -17.14 -2.99 30.91
CA GLU A 56 -17.42 -3.04 32.33
C GLU A 56 -16.91 -1.77 33.05
N GLN A 57 -15.73 -1.26 32.71
CA GLN A 57 -15.21 0.00 33.27
C GLN A 57 -16.06 1.20 32.86
N ILE A 58 -16.46 1.28 31.58
CA ILE A 58 -17.40 2.29 31.11
C ILE A 58 -18.71 2.20 31.92
N PHE A 59 -19.23 1.00 32.12
CA PHE A 59 -20.48 0.80 32.89
C PHE A 59 -20.38 1.33 34.31
N LYS A 60 -19.24 1.20 34.97
CA LYS A 60 -18.99 1.65 36.34
C LYS A 60 -18.62 3.13 36.43
N SER A 61 -18.29 3.79 35.32
CA SER A 61 -17.80 5.17 35.35
C SER A 61 -18.87 6.19 35.79
N PRO A 62 -18.51 7.22 36.59
CA PRO A 62 -19.42 8.28 36.98
C PRO A 62 -19.96 9.07 35.78
N GLU A 63 -19.14 9.29 34.78
CA GLU A 63 -19.50 10.04 33.55
C GLU A 63 -20.61 9.34 32.79
N ARG A 64 -20.49 8.01 32.59
CA ARG A 64 -21.56 7.24 31.99
C ARG A 64 -22.84 7.32 32.83
N ASN A 65 -22.73 7.20 34.15
CA ASN A 65 -23.88 7.27 35.05
C ASN A 65 -24.62 8.61 34.96
N ARG A 66 -23.90 9.72 34.74
CA ARG A 66 -24.47 11.07 34.59
C ARG A 66 -25.25 11.17 33.27
N ASP A 67 -24.68 10.75 32.16
CA ASP A 67 -25.13 11.13 30.83
C ASP A 67 -25.87 10.00 30.10
N TRP A 68 -25.63 8.73 30.42
CA TRP A 68 -26.12 7.58 29.70
C TRP A 68 -26.88 6.59 30.59
N LYS A 69 -27.93 5.97 30.02
CA LYS A 69 -28.68 4.86 30.62
C LYS A 69 -28.46 3.58 29.81
N SER A 70 -28.07 2.48 30.46
CA SER A 70 -27.98 1.16 29.79
C SER A 70 -29.39 0.67 29.44
N VAL A 71 -29.58 0.27 28.20
CA VAL A 71 -30.86 -0.25 27.64
C VAL A 71 -30.79 -1.75 27.49
N HIS A 72 -29.76 -2.26 26.82
CA HIS A 72 -29.49 -3.68 26.66
C HIS A 72 -28.13 -4.02 27.25
N LYS A 73 -28.03 -5.24 27.75
CA LYS A 73 -26.79 -5.88 28.22
C LYS A 73 -26.53 -7.06 27.32
N GLU A 74 -25.27 -7.38 27.07
CA GLU A 74 -24.89 -8.61 26.35
C GLU A 74 -25.30 -8.66 24.88
N ASP A 75 -25.29 -7.53 24.18
CA ASP A 75 -25.40 -7.52 22.72
C ASP A 75 -24.10 -8.01 22.08
N GLU A 76 -24.17 -9.14 21.37
CA GLU A 76 -22.99 -9.71 20.72
C GLU A 76 -22.54 -8.91 19.51
N LYS A 77 -21.25 -8.70 19.38
CA LYS A 77 -20.58 -8.14 18.23
C LYS A 77 -19.52 -9.09 17.72
N GLU A 78 -19.55 -9.33 16.41
CA GLU A 78 -18.48 -10.02 15.70
C GLU A 78 -17.66 -9.04 14.88
N ILE A 79 -16.31 -9.14 14.97
CA ILE A 79 -15.37 -8.39 14.15
C ILE A 79 -14.27 -9.32 13.65
N LEU A 80 -13.96 -9.21 12.35
CA LEU A 80 -12.87 -9.91 11.69
C LEU A 80 -11.59 -9.12 11.89
N THR A 81 -10.56 -9.76 12.44
CA THR A 81 -9.25 -9.17 12.73
C THR A 81 -8.15 -10.01 12.07
N PRO A 82 -6.89 -9.54 11.97
CA PRO A 82 -5.78 -10.38 11.51
C PRO A 82 -5.57 -11.67 12.30
N PHE A 83 -5.96 -11.69 13.59
CA PHE A 83 -5.90 -12.89 14.42
C PHE A 83 -7.03 -13.89 14.13
N GLY A 84 -8.18 -13.42 13.65
CA GLY A 84 -9.37 -14.22 13.43
C GLY A 84 -10.66 -13.49 13.76
N ILE A 85 -11.68 -14.26 14.11
CA ILE A 85 -13.00 -13.73 14.47
C ILE A 85 -13.04 -13.46 15.97
N VAL A 86 -13.21 -12.20 16.33
CA VAL A 86 -13.41 -11.77 17.72
C VAL A 86 -14.89 -11.55 17.97
N ARG A 87 -15.49 -12.31 18.89
CA ARG A 87 -16.87 -12.17 19.35
C ARG A 87 -16.85 -11.68 20.78
N TYR A 88 -17.44 -10.51 21.02
CA TYR A 88 -17.49 -9.90 22.34
C TYR A 88 -18.88 -9.39 22.68
N GLN A 89 -19.19 -9.33 23.97
CA GLN A 89 -20.43 -8.78 24.51
C GLN A 89 -20.24 -7.31 24.83
N ARG A 90 -21.27 -6.50 24.58
CA ARG A 90 -21.25 -5.07 24.80
C ARG A 90 -22.61 -4.57 25.24
N ARG A 91 -22.63 -3.40 25.89
CA ARG A 91 -23.83 -2.75 26.36
C ARG A 91 -24.29 -1.66 25.41
N TYR A 92 -25.59 -1.59 25.17
CA TYR A 92 -26.26 -0.55 24.40
C TYR A 92 -26.75 0.54 25.33
N TYR A 93 -26.44 1.80 25.03
CA TYR A 93 -26.77 2.93 25.88
C TYR A 93 -27.66 3.93 25.16
N ARG A 94 -28.56 4.61 25.92
CA ARG A 94 -29.34 5.76 25.50
C ARG A 94 -28.87 6.99 26.27
N HIS A 95 -28.59 8.08 25.58
CA HIS A 95 -28.25 9.35 26.21
C HIS A 95 -29.49 9.96 26.85
N LYS A 96 -29.38 10.44 28.10
CA LYS A 96 -30.53 10.88 28.91
C LYS A 96 -31.21 12.15 28.40
N GLN A 97 -30.44 13.05 27.78
CA GLN A 97 -30.96 14.34 27.28
C GLN A 97 -31.28 14.29 25.79
N THR A 98 -30.38 13.76 24.95
CA THR A 98 -30.53 13.75 23.47
C THR A 98 -31.33 12.57 22.95
N ASN A 99 -31.56 11.53 23.74
CA ASN A 99 -32.15 10.25 23.33
C ASN A 99 -31.36 9.50 22.24
N GLU A 100 -30.11 9.86 22.00
CA GLU A 100 -29.23 9.12 21.09
C GLU A 100 -28.87 7.75 21.66
N TYR A 101 -28.69 6.78 20.76
CA TYR A 101 -28.33 5.42 21.13
C TYR A 101 -26.92 5.08 20.62
N ARG A 102 -26.06 4.51 21.49
CA ARG A 102 -24.68 4.18 21.16
C ARG A 102 -24.16 2.98 21.90
N TYR A 103 -23.15 2.32 21.30
CA TYR A 103 -22.27 1.36 21.96
C TYR A 103 -20.99 2.10 22.37
N LEU A 104 -20.90 2.51 23.62
CA LEU A 104 -19.80 3.36 24.09
C LEU A 104 -18.44 2.65 24.01
N VAL A 105 -18.41 1.34 24.21
CA VAL A 105 -17.18 0.55 24.07
C VAL A 105 -16.69 0.53 22.62
N ASP A 106 -17.56 0.40 21.62
CA ASP A 106 -17.18 0.42 20.21
C ASP A 106 -16.52 1.77 19.85
N GLU A 107 -17.07 2.89 20.32
CA GLU A 107 -16.47 4.21 20.11
C GLU A 107 -15.09 4.30 20.79
N LYS A 108 -14.96 3.71 21.98
CA LYS A 108 -13.72 3.72 22.76
C LYS A 108 -12.61 2.91 22.11
N VAL A 109 -12.94 1.79 21.45
CA VAL A 109 -11.96 0.95 20.71
C VAL A 109 -11.86 1.33 19.23
N GLY A 110 -12.59 2.35 18.78
CA GLY A 110 -12.55 2.84 17.40
C GLY A 110 -13.32 1.97 16.39
N VAL A 111 -14.20 1.10 16.85
CA VAL A 111 -15.06 0.27 15.99
C VAL A 111 -16.27 1.07 15.54
N ARG A 112 -16.39 1.31 14.23
CA ARG A 112 -17.54 2.05 13.66
C ARG A 112 -18.82 1.20 13.66
N PRO A 113 -20.00 1.85 13.72
CA PRO A 113 -21.27 1.15 13.53
C PRO A 113 -21.27 0.31 12.23
N HIS A 114 -21.91 -0.86 12.28
CA HIS A 114 -22.03 -1.81 11.16
C HIS A 114 -20.71 -2.32 10.56
N THR A 115 -19.54 -2.02 11.16
CA THR A 115 -18.25 -2.59 10.73
C THR A 115 -18.14 -4.04 11.16
N ARG A 116 -17.82 -4.92 10.20
CA ARG A 116 -17.52 -6.35 10.43
C ARG A 116 -16.03 -6.68 10.30
N VAL A 117 -15.25 -5.82 9.69
CA VAL A 117 -13.82 -6.02 9.43
C VAL A 117 -13.06 -4.87 10.08
N ASP A 118 -12.05 -5.18 10.87
CA ASP A 118 -11.25 -4.15 11.53
C ASP A 118 -10.35 -3.39 10.53
N ALA A 119 -9.77 -2.27 10.98
CA ALA A 119 -8.97 -1.42 10.12
C ALA A 119 -7.66 -2.08 9.66
N ASN A 120 -7.05 -2.93 10.50
CA ASN A 120 -5.80 -3.61 10.16
C ASN A 120 -6.02 -4.67 9.09
N LEU A 121 -7.07 -5.49 9.22
CA LEU A 121 -7.42 -6.50 8.22
C LEU A 121 -7.85 -5.85 6.88
N LYS A 122 -8.54 -4.71 6.92
CA LYS A 122 -8.83 -3.93 5.70
C LYS A 122 -7.55 -3.45 5.02
N ALA A 123 -6.58 -2.96 5.78
CA ALA A 123 -5.29 -2.54 5.25
C ALA A 123 -4.53 -3.71 4.58
N GLU A 124 -4.51 -4.90 5.20
CA GLU A 124 -3.93 -6.11 4.60
C GLU A 124 -4.62 -6.50 3.29
N LEU A 125 -5.95 -6.43 3.23
CA LEU A 125 -6.71 -6.71 2.02
C LEU A 125 -6.41 -5.68 0.91
N LEU A 126 -6.23 -4.41 1.25
CA LEU A 126 -5.83 -3.37 0.30
C LEU A 126 -4.43 -3.62 -0.25
N GLU A 127 -3.46 -3.93 0.61
CA GLU A 127 -2.09 -4.27 0.19
C GLU A 127 -2.07 -5.50 -0.73
N ALA A 128 -2.74 -6.58 -0.35
CA ALA A 128 -2.85 -7.78 -1.17
C ALA A 128 -3.55 -7.50 -2.51
N SER A 129 -4.62 -6.67 -2.52
CA SER A 129 -5.36 -6.31 -3.73
C SER A 129 -4.55 -5.47 -4.72
N SER A 130 -3.48 -4.83 -4.26
CA SER A 130 -2.56 -4.08 -5.14
C SER A 130 -1.79 -4.99 -6.11
N GLU A 131 -1.55 -6.25 -5.74
CA GLU A 131 -0.75 -7.20 -6.51
C GLU A 131 -1.59 -8.29 -7.18
N MET A 132 -2.73 -8.63 -6.60
CA MET A 132 -3.55 -9.74 -7.07
C MET A 132 -5.02 -9.37 -7.25
N SER A 133 -5.82 -10.30 -7.79
CA SER A 133 -7.26 -10.11 -7.89
C SER A 133 -7.90 -9.97 -6.50
N TYR A 134 -9.08 -9.35 -6.42
CA TYR A 134 -9.82 -9.24 -5.15
C TYR A 134 -10.11 -10.61 -4.52
N GLU A 135 -10.37 -11.62 -5.35
CA GLU A 135 -10.51 -13.01 -4.90
C GLU A 135 -9.18 -13.57 -4.38
N GLY A 136 -8.07 -13.30 -5.08
CA GLY A 136 -6.73 -13.67 -4.60
C GLY A 136 -6.41 -13.05 -3.25
N ALA A 137 -6.73 -11.77 -3.04
CA ALA A 137 -6.53 -11.08 -1.77
C ALA A 137 -7.36 -11.71 -0.64
N THR A 138 -8.61 -12.09 -0.91
CA THR A 138 -9.43 -12.79 0.10
C THR A 138 -8.87 -14.18 0.43
N LEU A 139 -8.40 -14.92 -0.58
CA LEU A 139 -7.79 -16.23 -0.39
C LEU A 139 -6.48 -16.15 0.39
N GLN A 140 -5.66 -15.12 0.16
CA GLN A 140 -4.42 -14.91 0.90
C GLN A 140 -4.70 -14.73 2.40
N VAL A 141 -5.65 -13.89 2.75
CA VAL A 141 -6.05 -13.67 4.15
C VAL A 141 -6.64 -14.96 4.75
N SER A 142 -7.49 -15.68 4.01
CA SER A 142 -8.06 -16.94 4.48
C SER A 142 -7.03 -18.07 4.66
N ARG A 143 -5.88 -18.02 3.98
CA ARG A 143 -4.77 -18.97 4.22
C ARG A 143 -4.14 -18.79 5.60
N HIS A 144 -4.10 -17.58 6.11
CA HIS A 144 -3.59 -17.29 7.43
C HIS A 144 -4.59 -17.70 8.53
N ASN A 145 -5.89 -17.56 8.25
CA ASN A 145 -6.95 -18.02 9.14
C ASN A 145 -8.18 -18.46 8.34
N VAL A 146 -8.47 -19.75 8.31
CA VAL A 146 -9.55 -20.39 7.50
C VAL A 146 -10.94 -19.84 7.84
N GLU A 147 -11.15 -19.33 9.04
CA GLU A 147 -12.43 -18.76 9.48
C GLU A 147 -12.70 -17.38 8.88
N LEU A 148 -11.66 -16.67 8.41
CA LEU A 148 -11.79 -15.34 7.82
C LEU A 148 -12.38 -15.41 6.42
N LYS A 149 -13.67 -15.17 6.31
CA LYS A 149 -14.39 -15.11 5.03
C LYS A 149 -14.77 -13.69 4.69
N VAL A 150 -14.01 -13.07 3.80
CA VAL A 150 -14.30 -11.76 3.22
C VAL A 150 -14.65 -11.93 1.75
N SER A 151 -15.74 -11.31 1.28
CA SER A 151 -16.13 -11.41 -0.13
C SER A 151 -15.26 -10.51 -1.01
N LYS A 152 -15.03 -10.93 -2.27
CA LYS A 152 -14.35 -10.08 -3.27
C LYS A 152 -15.05 -8.73 -3.49
N GLN A 153 -16.38 -8.68 -3.32
CA GLN A 153 -17.12 -7.43 -3.40
C GLN A 153 -16.80 -6.49 -2.24
N THR A 154 -16.58 -7.03 -1.05
CA THR A 154 -16.15 -6.26 0.12
C THR A 154 -14.77 -5.63 -0.12
N VAL A 155 -13.81 -6.38 -0.67
CA VAL A 155 -12.49 -5.84 -1.06
C VAL A 155 -12.62 -4.75 -2.12
N ALA A 156 -13.47 -4.96 -3.14
CA ALA A 156 -13.74 -3.95 -4.15
C ALA A 156 -14.29 -2.64 -3.56
N ASN A 157 -15.12 -2.72 -2.52
CA ASN A 157 -15.63 -1.55 -1.82
C ASN A 157 -14.53 -0.83 -1.05
N TYR A 158 -13.65 -1.56 -0.36
CA TYR A 158 -12.50 -0.96 0.34
C TYR A 158 -11.54 -0.24 -0.62
N VAL A 159 -11.27 -0.84 -1.79
CA VAL A 159 -10.49 -0.17 -2.83
C VAL A 159 -11.14 1.14 -3.27
N LYS A 160 -12.46 1.19 -3.46
CA LYS A 160 -13.17 2.42 -3.84
C LYS A 160 -13.13 3.52 -2.75
N GLU A 161 -12.98 3.14 -1.50
CA GLU A 161 -12.85 4.04 -0.35
C GLU A 161 -11.40 4.54 -0.14
N PHE A 162 -10.42 3.92 -0.81
CA PHE A 162 -9.02 4.31 -0.65
C PHE A 162 -8.75 5.68 -1.26
N GLU A 163 -8.00 6.51 -0.53
CA GLU A 163 -7.45 7.77 -1.02
C GLU A 163 -6.02 7.90 -0.52
N ALA A 164 -5.10 8.13 -1.45
CA ALA A 164 -3.72 8.42 -1.10
C ALA A 164 -3.63 9.76 -0.36
N GLN A 165 -2.74 9.84 0.61
CA GLN A 165 -2.41 11.11 1.25
C GLN A 165 -1.38 11.85 0.39
N LYS A 166 -1.46 13.18 0.37
CA LYS A 166 -0.39 13.99 -0.20
C LYS A 166 0.84 13.87 0.71
N SER A 167 2.00 13.63 0.13
CA SER A 167 3.26 13.67 0.88
C SER A 167 3.48 15.08 1.42
N PRO A 168 3.89 15.24 2.68
CA PRO A 168 4.23 16.54 3.20
C PRO A 168 5.44 17.11 2.44
N PRO A 169 5.50 18.43 2.22
CA PRO A 169 6.67 19.03 1.63
C PRO A 169 7.89 18.83 2.54
N PRO A 170 9.10 18.73 1.97
CA PRO A 170 10.33 18.66 2.76
C PRO A 170 10.57 19.98 3.50
N GLU A 171 11.37 19.96 4.57
CA GLU A 171 11.75 21.16 5.31
C GLU A 171 12.55 22.14 4.41
N GLU A 172 13.42 21.59 3.54
CA GLU A 172 14.17 22.36 2.56
C GLU A 172 13.89 21.84 1.15
N LYS A 173 13.69 22.75 0.21
CA LYS A 173 13.50 22.39 -1.20
C LYS A 173 14.81 21.89 -1.81
N ARG A 174 14.70 20.90 -2.67
CA ARG A 174 15.85 20.29 -3.33
C ARG A 174 16.35 21.17 -4.48
N HIS A 175 17.67 21.31 -4.56
CA HIS A 175 18.36 21.93 -5.68
C HIS A 175 18.89 20.85 -6.62
N VAL A 176 18.51 20.88 -7.88
CA VAL A 176 18.93 19.91 -8.88
C VAL A 176 19.33 20.60 -10.18
N PRO A 177 20.41 20.15 -10.85
CA PRO A 177 20.80 20.73 -12.14
C PRO A 177 19.81 20.34 -13.24
N GLU A 178 19.22 19.16 -13.17
CA GLU A 178 18.26 18.65 -14.15
C GLU A 178 17.12 17.93 -13.41
N LEU A 179 15.90 18.13 -13.93
CA LEU A 179 14.70 17.45 -13.48
C LEU A 179 14.05 16.76 -14.67
N TYR A 180 13.71 15.50 -14.50
CA TYR A 180 13.10 14.67 -15.52
C TYR A 180 11.65 14.42 -15.19
N VAL A 181 10.77 14.67 -16.13
CA VAL A 181 9.33 14.37 -16.08
C VAL A 181 9.02 13.44 -17.23
N GLU A 182 8.57 12.25 -16.94
CA GLU A 182 8.21 11.28 -17.97
C GLU A 182 6.72 10.93 -17.85
N ALA A 183 6.04 10.77 -18.97
CA ALA A 183 4.61 10.54 -19.03
C ALA A 183 4.23 9.55 -20.12
N ASP A 184 3.28 8.67 -19.79
CA ASP A 184 2.72 7.69 -20.70
C ASP A 184 1.38 7.13 -20.17
N GLU A 185 0.65 6.30 -20.94
CA GLU A 185 -0.68 5.81 -20.61
C GLU A 185 -0.89 4.33 -20.94
N ASP A 186 -1.81 3.68 -20.22
CA ASP A 186 -2.31 2.34 -20.47
C ASP A 186 -3.82 2.38 -20.76
N HIS A 187 -4.31 1.52 -21.63
CA HIS A 187 -5.72 1.46 -22.01
C HIS A 187 -6.50 0.48 -21.15
N VAL A 188 -7.31 0.99 -20.24
CA VAL A 188 -8.05 0.20 -19.26
C VAL A 188 -9.51 -0.01 -19.70
N LYS A 189 -9.93 -1.28 -19.73
CA LYS A 189 -11.32 -1.64 -20.06
C LYS A 189 -12.28 -1.25 -18.95
N ILE A 190 -13.27 -0.41 -19.28
CA ILE A 190 -14.32 0.04 -18.38
C ILE A 190 -15.63 -0.71 -18.64
N ARG A 191 -16.32 -1.11 -17.58
CA ARG A 191 -17.60 -1.81 -17.69
C ARG A 191 -18.68 -0.91 -18.29
N GLY A 192 -19.33 -1.38 -19.36
CA GLY A 192 -20.43 -0.66 -20.00
C GLY A 192 -20.03 0.65 -20.70
N SER A 193 -18.73 0.88 -20.92
CA SER A 193 -18.19 2.09 -21.54
C SER A 193 -17.01 1.78 -22.47
N LYS A 194 -16.59 2.78 -23.24
CA LYS A 194 -15.32 2.71 -23.96
C LYS A 194 -14.15 2.59 -22.98
N PRO A 195 -13.04 1.98 -23.40
CA PRO A 195 -11.80 2.02 -22.60
C PRO A 195 -11.42 3.45 -22.23
N LYS A 196 -10.77 3.61 -21.10
CA LYS A 196 -10.18 4.90 -20.64
C LYS A 196 -8.67 4.76 -20.52
N ASP A 197 -7.99 5.88 -20.69
CA ASP A 197 -6.57 5.96 -20.49
C ASP A 197 -6.26 6.07 -18.99
N ALA A 198 -5.47 5.12 -18.50
CA ALA A 198 -4.85 5.22 -17.19
C ALA A 198 -3.50 5.89 -17.39
N ARG A 199 -3.40 7.16 -16.99
CA ARG A 199 -2.23 8.01 -17.21
C ARG A 199 -1.26 7.89 -16.05
N LEU A 200 0.02 7.87 -16.40
CA LEU A 200 1.14 7.92 -15.47
C LEU A 200 2.00 9.14 -15.81
N ILE A 201 2.33 9.93 -14.78
CA ILE A 201 3.41 10.92 -14.84
C ILE A 201 4.33 10.61 -13.68
N TYR A 202 5.62 10.71 -13.88
CA TYR A 202 6.57 10.66 -12.78
C TYR A 202 7.71 11.65 -12.96
N VAL A 203 8.20 12.11 -11.81
CA VAL A 203 9.27 13.10 -11.70
C VAL A 203 10.47 12.42 -11.04
N HIS A 204 11.69 12.63 -11.58
CA HIS A 204 12.90 12.07 -10.98
C HIS A 204 14.13 12.94 -11.23
N GLU A 205 15.21 12.70 -10.50
CA GLU A 205 16.48 13.46 -10.54
C GLU A 205 17.58 12.76 -11.36
N GLY A 206 17.19 11.92 -12.32
CA GLY A 206 18.11 11.15 -13.15
C GLY A 206 18.15 9.66 -12.76
N VAL A 207 19.13 8.94 -13.32
CA VAL A 207 19.29 7.48 -13.18
C VAL A 207 20.51 7.17 -12.32
N LEU A 208 20.39 6.24 -11.43
CA LEU A 208 21.48 5.63 -10.66
C LEU A 208 21.77 4.24 -11.24
N ASP A 209 23.03 3.99 -11.64
CA ASP A 209 23.39 2.73 -12.29
C ASP A 209 23.85 1.63 -11.29
N TYR A 210 24.30 2.02 -10.10
CA TYR A 210 24.79 1.10 -9.10
C TYR A 210 24.02 1.14 -7.78
N PRO A 211 23.76 0.04 -7.07
CA PRO A 211 24.09 -1.38 -7.42
C PRO A 211 23.13 -1.98 -8.47
N ARG A 212 22.02 -1.33 -8.76
CA ARG A 212 21.05 -1.64 -9.82
C ARG A 212 20.57 -0.35 -10.44
N ARG A 213 20.34 -0.36 -11.75
CA ARG A 213 19.76 0.77 -12.45
C ARG A 213 18.38 1.11 -11.85
N ARG A 214 18.23 2.33 -11.36
CA ARG A 214 17.00 2.85 -10.77
C ARG A 214 16.93 4.36 -10.92
N LEU A 215 15.72 4.90 -10.89
CA LEU A 215 15.52 6.34 -10.88
C LEU A 215 15.86 6.92 -9.50
N LYS A 216 16.51 8.09 -9.50
CA LYS A 216 16.84 8.83 -8.29
C LYS A 216 15.65 9.68 -7.87
N ASN A 217 15.19 9.51 -6.62
CA ASN A 217 14.09 10.28 -6.03
C ASN A 217 12.81 10.33 -6.90
N ALA A 218 12.45 9.19 -7.50
CA ALA A 218 11.26 9.10 -8.34
C ALA A 218 9.97 9.30 -7.55
N ARG A 219 9.05 10.09 -8.10
CA ARG A 219 7.68 10.29 -7.60
C ARG A 219 6.68 10.05 -8.70
N TYR A 220 5.75 9.11 -8.48
CA TYR A 220 4.77 8.65 -9.45
C TYR A 220 3.39 9.21 -9.14
N PHE A 221 2.70 9.68 -10.18
CA PHE A 221 1.33 10.19 -10.15
C PHE A 221 0.51 9.40 -11.16
N THR A 222 -0.72 9.05 -10.80
CA THR A 222 -1.60 8.27 -11.67
C THR A 222 -3.02 8.81 -11.65
N THR A 223 -3.71 8.71 -12.79
CA THR A 223 -5.15 8.97 -12.86
C THR A 223 -5.80 8.22 -14.01
N VAL A 224 -7.10 7.93 -13.87
CA VAL A 224 -7.97 7.38 -14.92
C VAL A 224 -9.10 8.37 -15.24
N ASN A 225 -9.38 9.30 -14.34
CA ASN A 225 -10.58 10.14 -14.43
C ASN A 225 -10.33 11.65 -14.47
N LYS A 226 -9.19 12.13 -13.99
CA LYS A 226 -8.87 13.57 -14.07
C LYS A 226 -8.65 13.99 -15.51
N ASN A 227 -9.03 15.21 -15.84
CA ASN A 227 -8.64 15.79 -17.12
C ASN A 227 -7.12 16.11 -17.13
N PRO A 228 -6.50 16.31 -18.30
CA PRO A 228 -5.06 16.57 -18.38
C PRO A 228 -4.61 17.80 -17.57
N GLU A 229 -5.38 18.86 -17.54
CA GLU A 229 -5.08 20.08 -16.80
C GLU A 229 -4.98 19.82 -15.30
N GLU A 230 -6.02 19.24 -14.70
CA GLU A 230 -6.03 18.89 -13.27
C GLU A 230 -4.87 17.97 -12.90
N PHE A 231 -4.51 17.07 -13.81
CA PHE A 231 -3.43 16.12 -13.57
C PHE A 231 -2.05 16.79 -13.63
N TRP A 232 -1.83 17.69 -14.60
CA TRP A 232 -0.58 18.44 -14.68
C TRP A 232 -0.42 19.43 -13.53
N LEU A 233 -1.49 20.11 -13.10
CA LEU A 233 -1.45 20.99 -11.94
C LEU A 233 -1.03 20.24 -10.66
N GLU A 234 -1.50 19.01 -10.45
CA GLU A 234 -1.05 18.18 -9.31
C GLU A 234 0.45 17.90 -9.34
N VAL A 235 1.02 17.63 -10.53
CA VAL A 235 2.46 17.40 -10.71
C VAL A 235 3.24 18.69 -10.46
N CYS A 236 2.76 19.83 -10.95
CA CYS A 236 3.37 21.12 -10.73
C CYS A 236 3.36 21.51 -9.24
N ASP A 237 2.23 21.32 -8.54
CA ASP A 237 2.14 21.54 -7.09
C ASP A 237 3.23 20.76 -6.34
N TYR A 238 3.47 19.48 -6.76
CA TYR A 238 4.53 18.66 -6.18
C TYR A 238 5.92 19.23 -6.48
N ILE A 239 6.20 19.59 -7.74
CA ILE A 239 7.50 20.15 -8.14
C ILE A 239 7.78 21.43 -7.36
N GLU A 240 6.82 22.35 -7.30
CA GLU A 240 6.95 23.61 -6.55
C GLU A 240 7.15 23.40 -5.04
N ALA A 241 6.47 22.41 -4.47
CA ALA A 241 6.59 22.11 -3.05
C ALA A 241 7.94 21.47 -2.67
N HIS A 242 8.55 20.68 -3.58
CA HIS A 242 9.70 19.83 -3.26
C HIS A 242 11.02 20.33 -3.87
N TYR A 243 10.99 21.17 -4.90
CA TYR A 243 12.16 21.66 -5.60
C TYR A 243 12.23 23.19 -5.58
N ASP A 244 13.43 23.72 -5.60
CA ASP A 244 13.64 25.14 -5.87
C ASP A 244 13.50 25.38 -7.37
N PHE A 245 12.26 25.51 -7.82
CA PHE A 245 11.88 25.54 -9.22
C PHE A 245 12.62 26.64 -10.04
N LEU A 246 12.86 27.79 -9.43
CA LEU A 246 13.53 28.90 -10.10
C LEU A 246 15.02 28.64 -10.36
N ASN A 247 15.63 27.73 -9.62
CA ASN A 247 17.04 27.37 -9.70
C ASN A 247 17.28 25.96 -10.27
N ILE A 248 16.26 25.32 -10.87
CA ILE A 248 16.47 24.11 -11.68
C ILE A 248 17.15 24.54 -12.98
N GLY A 249 18.29 23.91 -13.30
CA GLY A 249 19.04 24.27 -14.53
C GLY A 249 18.27 23.94 -15.80
N GLN A 250 17.71 22.72 -15.91
CA GLN A 250 16.89 22.27 -17.04
C GLN A 250 15.82 21.29 -16.59
N VAL A 251 14.62 21.40 -17.16
CA VAL A 251 13.55 20.39 -17.01
C VAL A 251 13.32 19.71 -18.35
N PHE A 252 13.29 18.38 -18.35
CA PHE A 252 12.97 17.57 -19.52
C PHE A 252 11.61 16.92 -19.34
N LEU A 253 10.73 17.06 -20.34
CA LEU A 253 9.45 16.37 -20.42
C LEU A 253 9.54 15.30 -21.52
N SER A 254 9.49 14.04 -21.16
CA SER A 254 9.59 12.92 -22.11
C SER A 254 8.28 12.14 -22.24
N GLY A 255 7.95 11.68 -23.44
CA GLY A 255 6.81 10.83 -23.73
C GLY A 255 6.59 10.61 -25.23
N ASP A 256 5.46 9.94 -25.57
CA ASP A 256 5.12 9.54 -26.93
C ASP A 256 4.67 10.70 -27.85
N GLY A 257 4.54 11.91 -27.35
CA GLY A 257 4.08 13.09 -28.10
C GLY A 257 2.57 13.21 -28.24
N SER A 258 1.79 12.45 -27.47
CA SER A 258 0.34 12.64 -27.36
C SER A 258 0.00 14.04 -26.86
N SER A 259 -1.18 14.53 -27.23
CA SER A 259 -1.58 15.92 -26.94
C SER A 259 -1.62 16.26 -25.46
N TRP A 260 -2.05 15.30 -24.64
CA TRP A 260 -2.13 15.51 -23.19
C TRP A 260 -0.74 15.56 -22.53
N ILE A 261 0.26 14.82 -23.06
CA ILE A 261 1.66 14.89 -22.60
C ILE A 261 2.27 16.21 -22.99
N ARG A 262 2.16 16.61 -24.28
CA ARG A 262 2.67 17.91 -24.75
C ARG A 262 2.03 19.11 -24.05
N ALA A 263 0.80 18.98 -23.58
CA ALA A 263 0.15 20.01 -22.76
C ALA A 263 0.96 20.33 -21.48
N GLY A 264 1.75 19.40 -20.97
CA GLY A 264 2.63 19.61 -19.81
C GLY A 264 3.62 20.75 -19.99
N LEU A 265 4.05 21.05 -21.22
CA LEU A 265 4.92 22.21 -21.52
C LEU A 265 4.31 23.56 -21.11
N GLN A 266 2.99 23.66 -21.08
CA GLN A 266 2.29 24.89 -20.67
C GLN A 266 2.28 25.05 -19.14
N TYR A 267 2.38 23.95 -18.41
CA TYR A 267 2.35 23.92 -16.94
C TYR A 267 3.74 23.92 -16.31
N ILE A 268 4.77 23.48 -17.06
CA ILE A 268 6.17 23.48 -16.60
C ILE A 268 6.97 24.41 -17.52
N PRO A 269 6.96 25.74 -17.29
CA PRO A 269 7.64 26.72 -18.13
C PRO A 269 9.13 26.41 -18.22
N GLY A 270 9.70 26.54 -19.43
CA GLY A 270 11.13 26.31 -19.68
C GLY A 270 11.52 24.85 -19.80
N SER A 271 10.54 23.91 -19.76
CA SER A 271 10.83 22.51 -20.04
C SER A 271 11.06 22.25 -21.52
N GLU A 272 11.99 21.34 -21.83
CA GLU A 272 12.29 20.87 -23.19
C GLU A 272 11.59 19.52 -23.44
N PHE A 273 10.85 19.40 -24.53
CA PHE A 273 10.18 18.15 -24.87
C PHE A 273 11.11 17.17 -25.57
N ILE A 274 11.24 15.96 -25.02
CA ILE A 274 12.03 14.87 -25.60
C ILE A 274 11.06 13.78 -26.06
N LEU A 275 11.06 13.48 -27.34
CA LEU A 275 10.20 12.41 -27.87
C LEU A 275 10.72 11.04 -27.40
N ASP A 276 9.82 10.13 -27.03
CA ASP A 276 10.23 8.78 -26.66
C ASP A 276 10.77 7.99 -27.87
N ARG A 277 11.99 7.46 -27.71
CA ARG A 277 12.69 6.69 -28.74
C ARG A 277 12.03 5.35 -29.02
N TYR A 278 11.41 4.74 -28.03
CA TYR A 278 10.75 3.43 -28.17
C TYR A 278 9.59 3.53 -29.15
N HIS A 279 8.65 4.43 -28.92
CA HIS A 279 7.49 4.63 -29.81
C HIS A 279 7.90 5.10 -31.22
N LEU A 280 8.87 6.01 -31.31
CA LEU A 280 9.40 6.42 -32.61
C LEU A 280 9.96 5.22 -33.39
N SER A 281 10.75 4.37 -32.76
CA SER A 281 11.35 3.16 -33.35
C SER A 281 10.28 2.14 -33.77
N GLU A 282 9.27 1.94 -32.94
CA GLU A 282 8.14 1.06 -33.25
C GLU A 282 7.38 1.54 -34.50
N TYR A 283 7.05 2.82 -34.57
CA TYR A 283 6.34 3.41 -35.73
C TYR A 283 7.15 3.32 -37.00
N ILE A 284 8.46 3.58 -36.98
CA ILE A 284 9.34 3.40 -38.12
C ILE A 284 9.38 1.94 -38.57
N THR A 285 9.52 1.03 -37.61
CA THR A 285 9.56 -0.41 -37.90
C THR A 285 8.26 -0.90 -38.55
N GLN A 286 7.12 -0.50 -38.04
CA GLN A 286 5.81 -0.85 -38.59
C GLN A 286 5.59 -0.22 -39.99
N SER A 287 6.01 1.04 -40.19
CA SER A 287 5.87 1.72 -41.47
C SER A 287 6.74 1.13 -42.58
N THR A 288 7.88 0.55 -42.23
CA THR A 288 8.85 -0.02 -43.17
C THR A 288 8.85 -1.54 -43.21
N ALA A 289 7.86 -2.21 -42.61
CA ALA A 289 7.82 -3.69 -42.57
C ALA A 289 7.84 -4.35 -43.94
N HIS A 290 7.29 -3.70 -44.97
CA HIS A 290 7.23 -4.19 -46.37
C HIS A 290 8.40 -3.66 -47.24
N ALA A 291 9.22 -2.75 -46.74
CA ALA A 291 10.37 -2.15 -47.37
C ALA A 291 11.50 -1.92 -46.34
N PRO A 292 12.04 -3.01 -45.76
CA PRO A 292 12.96 -2.91 -44.62
C PRO A 292 14.29 -2.21 -44.95
N GLU A 293 14.68 -2.14 -46.23
CA GLU A 293 15.88 -1.41 -46.68
C GLU A 293 15.78 0.09 -46.50
N LEU A 294 14.58 0.67 -46.46
CA LEU A 294 14.36 2.10 -46.17
C LEU A 294 14.61 2.46 -44.71
N ARG A 295 14.53 1.48 -43.83
CA ARG A 295 14.64 1.73 -42.37
C ARG A 295 15.97 2.33 -41.95
N GLY A 296 17.08 1.78 -42.49
CA GLY A 296 18.42 2.30 -42.24
C GLY A 296 18.56 3.77 -42.67
N GLN A 297 18.06 4.10 -43.86
CA GLN A 297 18.09 5.45 -44.40
C GLN A 297 17.24 6.45 -43.61
N ILE A 298 16.13 6.01 -43.02
CA ILE A 298 15.32 6.83 -42.10
C ILE A 298 16.11 7.12 -40.82
N TYR A 299 16.78 6.13 -40.25
CA TYR A 299 17.60 6.35 -39.04
C TYR A 299 18.82 7.21 -39.31
N ASP A 300 19.41 7.14 -40.50
CA ASP A 300 20.48 8.03 -40.93
C ASP A 300 19.99 9.49 -40.98
N GLY A 301 18.84 9.72 -41.65
CA GLY A 301 18.23 11.05 -41.68
C GLY A 301 17.81 11.58 -40.30
N LEU A 302 17.38 10.73 -39.38
CA LEU A 302 17.09 11.13 -38.01
C LEU A 302 18.36 11.56 -37.26
N ARG A 303 19.49 10.87 -37.44
CA ARG A 303 20.78 11.21 -36.82
C ARG A 303 21.33 12.55 -37.37
N GLU A 304 21.14 12.77 -38.65
CA GLU A 304 21.59 13.97 -39.36
C GLU A 304 20.61 15.16 -39.23
N LEU A 305 19.45 14.92 -38.58
CA LEU A 305 18.33 15.86 -38.44
C LEU A 305 17.80 16.35 -39.81
N ASP A 306 17.94 15.53 -40.86
CA ASP A 306 17.38 15.81 -42.18
C ASP A 306 15.91 15.36 -42.25
N LYS A 307 15.01 16.27 -41.86
CA LYS A 307 13.57 16.05 -41.89
C LYS A 307 13.05 15.67 -43.29
N GLN A 308 13.60 16.28 -44.30
CA GLN A 308 13.16 16.07 -45.70
C GLN A 308 13.54 14.64 -46.17
N ALA A 309 14.75 14.21 -45.86
CA ALA A 309 15.19 12.85 -46.15
C ALA A 309 14.31 11.81 -45.44
N VAL A 310 14.06 11.98 -44.12
CA VAL A 310 13.19 11.09 -43.33
C VAL A 310 11.80 11.00 -43.94
N LEU A 311 11.15 12.14 -44.20
CA LEU A 311 9.80 12.16 -44.77
C LEU A 311 9.79 11.59 -46.19
N GLY A 312 10.81 11.90 -47.02
CA GLY A 312 10.94 11.34 -48.35
C GLY A 312 10.97 9.83 -48.39
N ARG A 313 11.68 9.15 -47.46
CA ARG A 313 11.71 7.69 -47.34
C ARG A 313 10.38 7.13 -46.83
N LEU A 314 9.68 7.82 -45.98
CA LEU A 314 8.33 7.41 -45.55
C LEU A 314 7.31 7.56 -46.67
N TRP A 315 7.39 8.60 -47.48
CA TRP A 315 6.56 8.75 -48.71
C TRP A 315 6.88 7.67 -49.74
N GLU A 316 8.15 7.28 -49.87
CA GLU A 316 8.56 6.16 -50.71
C GLU A 316 7.96 4.83 -50.19
N ALA A 317 8.04 4.58 -48.87
CA ALA A 317 7.39 3.41 -48.24
C ALA A 317 5.88 3.41 -48.51
N LEU A 318 5.22 4.58 -48.43
CA LEU A 318 3.80 4.73 -48.71
C LEU A 318 3.46 4.37 -50.16
N GLY A 319 4.27 4.81 -51.13
CA GLY A 319 4.09 4.48 -52.55
C GLY A 319 4.23 2.98 -52.87
N ARG A 320 5.02 2.25 -52.08
CA ARG A 320 5.23 0.79 -52.21
C ARG A 320 4.18 -0.05 -51.47
N ALA A 321 3.34 0.58 -50.62
CA ALA A 321 2.33 -0.12 -49.83
C ALA A 321 1.07 -0.41 -50.66
N ASN A 322 0.71 -1.69 -50.84
CA ASN A 322 -0.46 -2.12 -51.59
C ASN A 322 -1.75 -2.16 -50.76
N GLU A 323 -1.65 -2.30 -49.42
CA GLU A 323 -2.80 -2.44 -48.53
C GLU A 323 -3.29 -1.08 -48.03
N PRO A 324 -4.61 -0.77 -48.14
CA PRO A 324 -5.16 0.52 -47.67
C PRO A 324 -4.93 0.77 -46.15
N SER A 325 -4.98 -0.28 -45.33
CA SER A 325 -4.70 -0.25 -43.91
C SER A 325 -3.26 0.21 -43.63
N ARG A 326 -2.29 -0.35 -44.33
CA ARG A 326 -0.88 -0.01 -44.24
C ARG A 326 -0.61 1.42 -44.74
N GLN A 327 -1.20 1.80 -45.87
CA GLN A 327 -1.11 3.18 -46.36
C GLN A 327 -1.64 4.20 -45.33
N LYS A 328 -2.78 3.89 -44.71
CA LYS A 328 -3.33 4.74 -43.63
C LYS A 328 -2.33 4.90 -42.48
N ARG A 329 -1.78 3.78 -42.03
CA ARG A 329 -0.80 3.76 -40.95
C ARG A 329 0.45 4.58 -41.26
N ILE A 330 1.02 4.43 -42.43
CA ILE A 330 2.21 5.21 -42.87
C ILE A 330 1.89 6.70 -42.88
N ARG A 331 0.72 7.14 -43.37
CA ARG A 331 0.32 8.53 -43.35
C ARG A 331 0.18 9.07 -41.90
N GLU A 332 -0.29 8.24 -40.98
CA GLU A 332 -0.36 8.59 -39.55
C GLU A 332 1.06 8.79 -38.97
N VAL A 333 2.01 7.92 -39.33
CA VAL A 333 3.40 8.03 -38.87
C VAL A 333 4.10 9.26 -39.47
N ILE A 334 3.86 9.58 -40.76
CA ILE A 334 4.37 10.83 -41.36
C ILE A 334 3.91 12.04 -40.54
N LYS A 335 2.60 12.14 -40.28
CA LYS A 335 2.04 13.24 -39.47
C LYS A 335 2.59 13.27 -38.03
N TYR A 336 2.82 12.09 -37.46
CA TYR A 336 3.38 11.95 -36.12
C TYR A 336 4.82 12.52 -36.08
N ILE A 337 5.67 12.17 -37.04
CA ILE A 337 7.05 12.65 -37.13
C ILE A 337 7.07 14.16 -37.43
N GLU A 338 6.22 14.65 -38.34
CA GLU A 338 6.11 16.06 -38.64
C GLU A 338 5.78 16.92 -37.43
N ARG A 339 4.78 16.43 -36.63
CA ARG A 339 4.30 17.13 -35.42
C ARG A 339 5.30 17.11 -34.28
N ASN A 340 6.08 16.03 -34.16
CA ASN A 340 6.99 15.81 -33.04
C ASN A 340 8.46 16.05 -33.40
N TRP A 341 8.74 16.72 -34.52
CA TRP A 341 10.11 16.91 -35.01
C TRP A 341 11.02 17.61 -34.00
N GLU A 342 10.53 18.66 -33.33
CA GLU A 342 11.25 19.34 -32.25
C GLU A 342 11.71 18.37 -31.14
N GLY A 343 10.86 17.40 -30.76
CA GLY A 343 11.23 16.40 -29.79
C GLY A 343 12.28 15.41 -30.30
N ILE A 344 12.38 15.19 -31.63
CA ILE A 344 13.45 14.42 -32.27
C ILE A 344 14.75 15.21 -32.27
N GLU A 345 14.71 16.50 -32.59
CA GLU A 345 15.88 17.41 -32.51
C GLU A 345 16.43 17.45 -31.07
N ALA A 346 15.53 17.51 -30.09
CA ALA A 346 15.91 17.46 -28.69
C ALA A 346 16.56 16.14 -28.27
N GLN A 347 16.17 14.99 -28.84
CA GLN A 347 16.88 13.72 -28.60
C GLN A 347 18.35 13.76 -29.02
N VAL A 348 18.67 14.43 -30.14
CA VAL A 348 20.03 14.56 -30.63
C VAL A 348 20.82 15.58 -29.79
N LYS A 349 20.17 16.68 -29.41
CA LYS A 349 20.75 17.72 -28.57
C LYS A 349 21.08 17.21 -27.15
N TYR A 350 20.21 16.34 -26.60
CA TYR A 350 20.34 15.77 -25.23
C TYR A 350 20.41 14.25 -25.26
N PRO A 351 21.52 13.65 -25.75
CA PRO A 351 21.63 12.20 -25.94
C PRO A 351 21.59 11.40 -24.64
N HIS A 352 21.88 12.03 -23.50
CA HIS A 352 21.85 11.44 -22.17
C HIS A 352 20.43 11.28 -21.61
N VAL A 353 19.45 12.04 -22.15
CA VAL A 353 18.06 11.93 -21.72
C VAL A 353 17.42 10.70 -22.35
N THR A 354 16.95 9.80 -21.51
CA THR A 354 16.25 8.57 -21.92
C THR A 354 14.84 8.58 -21.35
N CYS A 355 13.90 7.92 -22.02
CA CYS A 355 12.55 7.72 -21.53
C CYS A 355 12.38 6.25 -21.12
N SER A 356 11.83 6.00 -19.95
CA SER A 356 11.55 4.67 -19.41
C SER A 356 10.05 4.46 -19.12
N ALA A 357 9.22 5.36 -19.64
CA ALA A 357 7.80 5.47 -19.30
C ALA A 357 7.01 4.19 -19.58
N GLU A 358 7.22 3.54 -20.74
CA GLU A 358 6.59 2.26 -21.11
C GLU A 358 6.81 1.17 -20.04
N GLY A 359 8.06 1.03 -19.56
CA GLY A 359 8.38 0.07 -18.49
C GLY A 359 7.66 0.38 -17.18
N HIS A 360 7.59 1.64 -16.81
CA HIS A 360 6.89 2.08 -15.59
C HIS A 360 5.38 1.93 -15.71
N VAL A 361 4.78 2.26 -16.86
CA VAL A 361 3.35 2.01 -17.14
C VAL A 361 3.04 0.53 -17.06
N SER A 362 3.87 -0.33 -17.67
CA SER A 362 3.71 -1.78 -17.60
C SER A 362 3.71 -2.30 -16.17
N HIS A 363 4.68 -1.90 -15.37
CA HIS A 363 4.82 -2.39 -13.98
C HIS A 363 3.84 -1.76 -13.01
N ILE A 364 3.53 -0.48 -13.14
CA ILE A 364 2.69 0.24 -12.18
C ILE A 364 1.21 0.08 -12.52
N LEU A 365 0.82 0.29 -13.78
CA LEU A 365 -0.57 0.28 -14.21
C LEU A 365 -0.98 -1.05 -14.83
N ALA A 366 -0.36 -1.43 -15.96
CA ALA A 366 -0.80 -2.56 -16.77
C ALA A 366 -0.79 -3.89 -16.00
N ALA A 367 0.23 -4.15 -15.21
CA ALA A 367 0.35 -5.36 -14.39
C ALA A 367 -0.89 -5.63 -13.52
N ARG A 368 -1.63 -4.58 -13.13
CA ARG A 368 -2.82 -4.71 -12.29
C ARG A 368 -4.11 -4.34 -12.98
N LEU A 369 -4.09 -3.43 -13.95
CA LEU A 369 -5.30 -2.86 -14.53
C LEU A 369 -5.70 -3.48 -15.88
N SER A 370 -4.75 -3.91 -16.70
CA SER A 370 -5.02 -4.36 -18.09
C SER A 370 -4.41 -5.70 -18.48
N SER A 371 -3.32 -6.15 -17.86
CA SER A 371 -2.57 -7.37 -18.24
C SER A 371 -3.37 -8.68 -18.19
N ARG A 372 -4.53 -8.69 -17.54
CA ARG A 372 -5.43 -9.83 -17.46
C ARG A 372 -6.81 -9.45 -17.95
N PRO A 373 -7.60 -10.40 -18.51
CA PRO A 373 -8.98 -10.13 -18.90
C PRO A 373 -9.82 -9.65 -17.70
N MET A 374 -10.02 -8.35 -17.60
CA MET A 374 -10.82 -7.72 -16.52
C MET A 374 -11.48 -6.44 -17.04
N ALA A 375 -12.50 -5.98 -16.33
CA ALA A 375 -13.14 -4.71 -16.60
C ALA A 375 -13.46 -4.01 -15.27
N TRP A 376 -13.21 -2.72 -15.21
CA TRP A 376 -13.29 -1.90 -14.02
C TRP A 376 -14.51 -0.99 -14.01
N SER A 377 -14.97 -0.57 -12.83
CA SER A 377 -15.70 0.71 -12.74
C SER A 377 -14.67 1.86 -12.80
N VAL A 378 -15.08 3.02 -13.28
CA VAL A 378 -14.19 4.20 -13.35
C VAL A 378 -13.55 4.49 -11.98
N THR A 379 -14.38 4.55 -10.92
CA THR A 379 -13.89 4.76 -9.54
C THR A 379 -12.94 3.64 -9.08
N GLY A 380 -13.24 2.38 -9.45
CA GLY A 380 -12.37 1.25 -9.09
C GLY A 380 -11.00 1.32 -9.77
N ALA A 381 -10.95 1.69 -11.05
CA ALA A 381 -9.70 1.89 -11.78
C ALA A 381 -8.90 3.08 -11.20
N GLU A 382 -9.56 4.21 -10.98
CA GLU A 382 -8.95 5.41 -10.37
C GLU A 382 -8.32 5.10 -9.01
N ARG A 383 -9.06 4.45 -8.12
CA ARG A 383 -8.55 4.12 -6.77
C ARG A 383 -7.46 3.04 -6.79
N MET A 384 -7.56 2.06 -7.70
CA MET A 384 -6.52 1.06 -7.85
C MET A 384 -5.23 1.68 -8.44
N SER A 385 -5.33 2.60 -9.39
CA SER A 385 -4.16 3.32 -9.89
C SER A 385 -3.47 4.12 -8.78
N ALA A 386 -4.25 4.80 -7.90
CA ALA A 386 -3.74 5.50 -6.74
C ALA A 386 -3.05 4.56 -5.72
N ILE A 387 -3.60 3.37 -5.46
CA ILE A 387 -2.96 2.34 -4.62
C ILE A 387 -1.62 1.91 -5.24
N ARG A 388 -1.58 1.70 -6.56
CA ARG A 388 -0.36 1.30 -7.27
C ARG A 388 0.70 2.38 -7.27
N SER A 389 0.34 3.66 -7.45
CA SER A 389 1.29 4.77 -7.35
C SER A 389 1.80 4.97 -5.92
N THR A 390 0.96 4.85 -4.90
CA THR A 390 1.38 4.86 -3.49
C THR A 390 2.47 3.82 -3.24
N ARG A 391 2.25 2.59 -3.70
CA ARG A 391 3.25 1.52 -3.58
C ARG A 391 4.53 1.80 -4.39
N ALA A 392 4.41 2.30 -5.63
CA ALA A 392 5.57 2.65 -6.46
C ALA A 392 6.41 3.77 -5.83
N ASN A 393 5.79 4.66 -5.09
CA ASN A 393 6.44 5.69 -4.30
C ASN A 393 7.16 5.16 -3.04
N GLY A 394 7.10 3.85 -2.77
CA GLY A 394 7.67 3.26 -1.57
C GLY A 394 6.88 3.57 -0.29
N GLU A 395 5.66 4.07 -0.44
CA GLU A 395 4.78 4.42 0.67
C GLU A 395 3.92 3.23 1.10
N SER A 396 3.64 3.14 2.39
CA SER A 396 2.83 2.07 2.96
C SER A 396 1.34 2.34 2.71
N ILE A 397 0.69 1.47 1.92
CA ILE A 397 -0.77 1.50 1.71
C ILE A 397 -1.49 1.40 3.06
N ARG A 398 -0.95 0.58 3.97
CA ARG A 398 -1.47 0.40 5.33
C ARG A 398 -1.45 1.72 6.10
N GLU A 399 -0.31 2.44 6.11
CA GLU A 399 -0.18 3.70 6.82
C GLU A 399 -1.11 4.77 6.24
N HIS A 400 -1.17 4.90 4.92
CA HIS A 400 -2.11 5.82 4.25
C HIS A 400 -3.56 5.54 4.62
N TYR A 401 -3.95 4.26 4.66
CA TYR A 401 -5.30 3.87 5.05
C TYR A 401 -5.57 4.16 6.53
N LEU A 402 -4.66 3.75 7.42
CA LEU A 402 -4.84 3.89 8.87
C LEU A 402 -4.79 5.35 9.34
N ALA A 403 -3.95 6.20 8.74
CA ALA A 403 -3.86 7.61 9.09
C ALA A 403 -5.17 8.38 8.87
N ARG A 404 -6.04 7.90 7.97
CA ARG A 404 -7.39 8.47 7.74
C ARG A 404 -8.45 7.94 8.73
N GLN A 405 -8.13 6.87 9.44
CA GLN A 405 -9.01 6.44 10.51
C GLN A 405 -8.89 7.45 11.65
N LYS A 406 -10.00 7.77 12.32
CA LYS A 406 -9.90 8.55 13.55
C LYS A 406 -8.93 7.81 14.47
N PRO A 407 -7.95 8.50 15.07
CA PRO A 407 -7.05 7.85 16.01
C PRO A 407 -7.90 7.12 17.04
N ALA A 408 -7.61 5.84 17.23
CA ALA A 408 -8.26 5.08 18.30
C ALA A 408 -8.00 5.83 19.61
N PRO A 409 -9.03 6.08 20.42
CA PRO A 409 -8.82 6.77 21.70
C PRO A 409 -7.78 5.99 22.49
N VAL A 410 -6.86 6.70 23.11
CA VAL A 410 -5.86 6.06 23.98
C VAL A 410 -6.63 5.39 25.12
N ILE A 411 -6.44 4.08 25.29
CA ILE A 411 -7.05 3.31 26.37
C ILE A 411 -6.30 3.65 27.66
N SER A 412 -6.56 4.86 28.19
CA SER A 412 -5.89 5.36 29.39
C SER A 412 -6.38 4.68 30.66
N GLU A 413 -7.62 4.19 30.64
CA GLU A 413 -8.26 3.56 31.80
C GLU A 413 -7.57 2.25 32.19
N LEU A 414 -7.02 1.53 31.24
CA LEU A 414 -6.27 0.31 31.53
C LEU A 414 -4.87 0.58 32.10
N LYS A 415 -4.29 1.78 31.89
CA LYS A 415 -2.92 2.09 32.35
C LYS A 415 -2.77 1.94 33.87
N GLN A 416 -3.73 2.41 34.65
CA GLN A 416 -3.67 2.32 36.10
C GLN A 416 -3.79 0.87 36.56
N VAL A 417 -4.74 0.11 36.03
CA VAL A 417 -4.94 -1.30 36.34
C VAL A 417 -3.69 -2.13 36.02
N VAL A 418 -3.14 -1.94 34.83
CA VAL A 418 -1.90 -2.60 34.40
C VAL A 418 -0.73 -2.22 35.30
N HIS A 419 -0.59 -0.92 35.63
CA HIS A 419 0.50 -0.44 36.49
C HIS A 419 0.44 -1.04 37.92
N GLU A 420 -0.73 -1.05 38.53
CA GLU A 420 -0.92 -1.66 39.85
C GLU A 420 -0.61 -3.16 39.85
N GLU A 421 -1.05 -3.87 38.83
CA GLU A 421 -0.82 -5.31 38.75
C GLU A 421 0.65 -5.64 38.43
N MET A 422 1.31 -4.86 37.56
CA MET A 422 2.76 -4.97 37.37
C MET A 422 3.52 -4.74 38.66
N LYS A 423 3.07 -3.80 39.50
CA LYS A 423 3.64 -3.55 40.85
C LYS A 423 3.46 -4.76 41.75
N ARG A 424 2.25 -5.38 41.75
CA ARG A 424 1.96 -6.62 42.53
C ARG A 424 2.82 -7.80 42.03
N ILE A 425 2.95 -8.01 40.74
CA ILE A 425 3.81 -9.07 40.17
C ILE A 425 5.27 -8.87 40.58
N ARG A 426 5.77 -7.64 40.51
CA ARG A 426 7.14 -7.31 40.93
C ARG A 426 7.33 -7.57 42.43
N GLN A 427 6.37 -7.20 43.27
CA GLN A 427 6.44 -7.47 44.70
C GLN A 427 6.39 -8.99 44.99
N LYS A 428 5.53 -9.73 44.33
CA LYS A 428 5.43 -11.20 44.44
C LYS A 428 6.74 -11.89 44.04
N ARG A 429 7.37 -11.44 42.97
CA ARG A 429 8.70 -11.95 42.53
C ARG A 429 9.80 -11.62 43.56
N LEU A 430 9.78 -10.43 44.15
CA LEU A 430 10.74 -10.06 45.17
C LEU A 430 10.56 -10.89 46.45
N ARG A 431 9.33 -11.05 46.96
CA ARG A 431 9.03 -11.93 48.11
C ARG A 431 9.41 -13.39 47.80
N GLY A 432 9.16 -13.89 46.62
CA GLY A 432 9.59 -15.22 46.21
C GLY A 432 11.12 -15.40 46.21
N LYS A 433 11.88 -14.35 45.81
CA LYS A 433 13.35 -14.36 45.90
C LYS A 433 13.83 -14.31 47.35
N GLU A 434 13.25 -13.50 48.20
CA GLU A 434 13.56 -13.45 49.61
C GLU A 434 13.26 -14.78 50.32
N TYR A 435 12.09 -15.38 50.05
CA TYR A 435 11.74 -16.70 50.59
C TYR A 435 12.73 -17.80 50.18
N ARG A 436 13.16 -17.83 48.94
CA ARG A 436 14.17 -18.78 48.46
C ARG A 436 15.53 -18.56 49.11
N ASN A 437 15.93 -17.32 49.31
CA ASN A 437 17.19 -16.99 49.98
C ASN A 437 17.16 -17.34 51.45
N ASN A 438 15.97 -17.45 52.08
CA ASN A 438 15.78 -17.74 53.49
C ASN A 438 15.52 -19.24 53.81
N VAL A 439 15.41 -20.09 52.77
CA VAL A 439 15.27 -21.55 53.02
C VAL A 439 16.57 -22.12 53.58
N PRO A 440 16.58 -22.77 54.75
CA PRO A 440 17.80 -23.27 55.41
C PRO A 440 18.65 -24.18 54.53
N LEU A 441 18.00 -24.92 53.63
CA LEU A 441 18.67 -25.85 52.69
C LEU A 441 19.59 -25.10 51.70
N PHE A 442 19.38 -23.81 51.46
CA PHE A 442 20.16 -22.98 50.54
C PHE A 442 21.16 -22.06 51.26
N ARG A 443 21.19 -22.09 52.61
CA ARG A 443 22.15 -21.34 53.44
C ARG A 443 23.29 -22.30 53.86
N GLY A 444 24.52 -21.95 53.55
CA GLY A 444 25.72 -22.70 53.92
C GLY A 444 26.64 -23.09 52.74
N GLY A 445 27.81 -23.65 53.01
CA GLY A 445 28.88 -23.95 52.04
C GLY A 445 28.42 -24.88 50.91
N SER A 446 29.05 -24.78 49.76
CA SER A 446 28.70 -25.53 48.56
C SER A 446 29.00 -27.03 48.67
N SER A 447 27.93 -27.85 48.67
CA SER A 447 28.00 -29.26 48.34
C SER A 447 27.41 -29.52 46.96
N HIS A 448 27.86 -30.55 46.24
CA HIS A 448 27.32 -30.91 44.92
C HIS A 448 25.78 -31.07 44.93
N THR A 449 25.22 -31.64 46.00
CA THR A 449 23.78 -31.86 46.19
C THR A 449 23.02 -30.51 46.32
N ARG A 450 23.61 -29.52 47.02
CA ARG A 450 23.00 -28.20 47.18
C ARG A 450 23.06 -27.38 45.88
N PHE A 451 24.14 -27.55 45.12
CA PHE A 451 24.28 -26.94 43.81
C PHE A 451 23.21 -27.48 42.82
N ALA A 452 23.07 -28.83 42.78
CA ALA A 452 22.04 -29.50 41.95
C ALA A 452 20.60 -29.06 42.34
N LEU A 453 20.31 -28.95 43.62
CA LEU A 453 19.00 -28.47 44.11
C LEU A 453 18.76 -26.98 43.81
N LYS A 454 19.80 -26.14 43.84
CA LYS A 454 19.72 -24.73 43.41
C LYS A 454 19.45 -24.60 41.91
N GLU A 455 20.07 -25.45 41.09
CA GLU A 455 19.85 -25.46 39.64
C GLU A 455 18.46 -26.02 39.27
N LEU A 456 17.99 -27.08 39.94
CA LEU A 456 16.64 -27.61 39.76
C LEU A 456 15.58 -26.56 40.15
N ASN A 457 15.79 -25.83 41.23
CA ASN A 457 14.87 -24.78 41.67
C ASN A 457 14.90 -23.53 40.77
N LYS A 458 15.99 -23.28 40.04
CA LYS A 458 16.02 -22.25 38.99
C LYS A 458 15.23 -22.69 37.75
N ARG A 459 15.22 -23.99 37.41
CA ARG A 459 14.51 -24.54 36.26
C ARG A 459 12.99 -24.75 36.48
N SER A 460 12.56 -24.88 37.76
CA SER A 460 11.12 -25.03 38.09
C SER A 460 10.35 -23.71 38.18
N VAL A 461 10.94 -22.60 37.71
CA VAL A 461 10.35 -21.24 37.74
C VAL A 461 10.62 -20.54 36.41
N VAL A 462 10.33 -21.25 35.33
CA VAL A 462 10.06 -20.68 34.00
C VAL A 462 8.62 -20.93 33.67
#